data_8e7e6a3e887fb37df799e1db17502fa1
#
_entry.id   8e7e6a3e887fb37df799e1db17502fa1
#
_cell.length_a   1.000
_cell.length_b   1.000
_cell.length_c   1.000
_cell.angle_alpha   90.00
_cell.angle_beta   90.00
_cell.angle_gamma   90.00
#
_symmetry.space_group_name_H-M   'P 1'
#
loop_
_entity.id
_entity.type
_entity.pdbx_description
1 polymer ?
#
loop_
_entity_poly.entity_id
_entity_poly.type
_entity_poly.pdbx_seq_one_letter_code
_entity_poly.pdbx_strand_id
1 'polypeptide(L)'
;MESLFNEEQRRVLMGFFKTGPGEYGEGDEFLGLKVPQTREVVKSVAKDFPLGEIPELLMSKWHEVRLCVLLIMVDQFERLATKRFLNDEAAILKRDEIVKLYLQYAERANNWDLVDLSAPKILGHWILLPTHIGDGTEGYKRQLLDELAHSNNLWRQRMSMVCTWKTSQRGDPSWCLRYAEIHLHHPHDLMQKAVGWMLREMGKRVSMELLRDFLRQHAHEMSRTTLRYAIEKMSEDERHEWMRRE
;
A
#
# COMPACT_ATOMS: atom_id res chain seq x y z
N MET A 1 -0.62 -17.84 16.81
CA MET A 1 0.34 -17.79 15.70
C MET A 1 1.67 -18.46 16.04
N GLU A 2 2.21 -18.25 17.21
CA GLU A 2 3.49 -18.87 17.63
C GLU A 2 3.49 -20.40 17.58
N SER A 3 2.36 -21.06 17.85
CA SER A 3 2.22 -22.52 17.70
C SER A 3 2.38 -23.05 16.26
N LEU A 4 2.40 -22.14 15.28
CA LEU A 4 2.60 -22.45 13.87
C LEU A 4 4.03 -22.17 13.39
N PHE A 5 4.96 -21.89 14.32
CA PHE A 5 6.35 -21.58 14.03
C PHE A 5 7.01 -22.62 13.12
N ASN A 6 7.74 -22.14 12.10
CA ASN A 6 8.45 -22.99 11.14
C ASN A 6 9.83 -22.41 10.83
N GLU A 7 10.88 -23.00 11.38
CA GLU A 7 12.24 -22.51 11.25
C GLU A 7 12.78 -22.56 9.82
N GLU A 8 12.45 -23.57 9.04
CA GLU A 8 12.91 -23.68 7.64
C GLU A 8 12.29 -22.54 6.80
N GLN A 9 10.97 -22.36 6.90
CA GLN A 9 10.27 -21.29 6.19
C GLN A 9 10.70 -19.89 6.68
N ARG A 10 11.02 -19.75 7.96
CA ARG A 10 11.55 -18.50 8.54
C ARG A 10 12.82 -18.05 7.82
N ARG A 11 13.78 -18.96 7.63
CA ARG A 11 15.05 -18.64 6.92
C ARG A 11 14.79 -18.19 5.48
N VAL A 12 13.85 -18.84 4.80
CA VAL A 12 13.46 -18.47 3.44
C VAL A 12 12.86 -17.06 3.41
N LEU A 13 11.94 -16.74 4.35
CA LEU A 13 11.30 -15.43 4.42
C LEU A 13 12.31 -14.32 4.77
N MET A 14 13.19 -14.54 5.73
CA MET A 14 14.23 -13.56 6.09
C MET A 14 15.11 -13.19 4.88
N GLY A 15 15.53 -14.17 4.08
CA GLY A 15 16.27 -13.89 2.84
C GLY A 15 15.44 -13.16 1.79
N PHE A 16 14.17 -13.54 1.62
CA PHE A 16 13.25 -12.93 0.67
C PHE A 16 12.93 -11.47 1.02
N PHE A 17 12.68 -11.16 2.29
CA PHE A 17 12.35 -9.83 2.78
C PHE A 17 13.58 -8.98 3.15
N LYS A 18 14.78 -9.47 2.81
CA LYS A 18 16.00 -8.68 2.94
C LYS A 18 16.22 -8.15 4.36
N THR A 19 16.37 -9.04 5.33
CA THR A 19 16.51 -8.70 6.76
C THR A 19 17.97 -8.59 7.23
N GLY A 20 18.93 -8.74 6.33
CA GLY A 20 20.36 -8.60 6.63
C GLY A 20 20.77 -7.17 6.97
N PRO A 21 21.98 -6.98 7.53
CA PRO A 21 22.49 -5.65 7.86
C PRO A 21 22.53 -4.71 6.66
N GLY A 22 22.00 -3.49 6.80
CA GLY A 22 21.92 -2.48 5.75
C GLY A 22 20.84 -2.73 4.69
N GLU A 23 20.05 -3.80 4.79
CA GLU A 23 18.94 -4.08 3.90
C GLU A 23 17.64 -3.42 4.40
N TYR A 24 16.64 -3.27 3.50
CA TYR A 24 15.39 -2.55 3.82
C TYR A 24 14.50 -3.21 4.90
N GLY A 25 14.69 -4.48 5.17
CA GLY A 25 14.00 -5.25 6.20
C GLY A 25 14.87 -5.55 7.42
N GLU A 26 16.00 -4.85 7.58
CA GLU A 26 16.92 -5.06 8.70
C GLU A 26 16.19 -5.06 10.04
N GLY A 27 16.49 -6.06 10.87
CA GLY A 27 15.91 -6.22 12.20
C GLY A 27 14.51 -6.80 12.26
N ASP A 28 13.91 -7.16 11.10
CA ASP A 28 12.60 -7.82 11.06
C ASP A 28 12.72 -9.32 11.40
N GLU A 29 11.86 -9.81 12.28
CA GLU A 29 11.84 -11.22 12.71
C GLU A 29 10.58 -11.91 12.16
N PHE A 30 10.74 -13.20 11.81
CA PHE A 30 9.68 -14.00 11.20
C PHE A 30 9.35 -15.25 12.04
N LEU A 31 8.07 -15.64 12.04
CA LEU A 31 7.60 -16.92 12.56
C LEU A 31 7.71 -18.05 11.52
N GLY A 32 7.85 -17.71 10.25
CA GLY A 32 7.87 -18.65 9.14
C GLY A 32 6.48 -19.06 8.65
N LEU A 33 5.50 -18.16 8.74
CA LEU A 33 4.14 -18.40 8.24
C LEU A 33 3.99 -17.83 6.83
N LYS A 34 3.33 -18.61 5.97
CA LYS A 34 2.91 -18.11 4.65
C LYS A 34 1.64 -17.27 4.78
N VAL A 35 1.46 -16.30 3.87
CA VAL A 35 0.28 -15.41 3.85
C VAL A 35 -1.07 -16.17 3.94
N PRO A 36 -1.28 -17.33 3.29
CA PRO A 36 -2.53 -18.08 3.47
C PRO A 36 -2.78 -18.51 4.92
N GLN A 37 -1.75 -18.93 5.65
CA GLN A 37 -1.88 -19.31 7.07
C GLN A 37 -2.25 -18.12 7.94
N THR A 38 -1.61 -16.96 7.72
CA THR A 38 -1.98 -15.71 8.38
C THR A 38 -3.44 -15.33 8.08
N ARG A 39 -3.90 -15.49 6.83
CA ARG A 39 -5.29 -15.22 6.45
C ARG A 39 -6.30 -16.14 7.13
N GLU A 40 -5.97 -17.41 7.40
CA GLU A 40 -6.85 -18.30 8.16
C GLU A 40 -7.00 -17.82 9.62
N VAL A 41 -5.92 -17.34 10.25
CA VAL A 41 -6.01 -16.72 11.57
C VAL A 41 -6.91 -15.48 11.53
N VAL A 42 -6.70 -14.59 10.55
CA VAL A 42 -7.53 -13.40 10.36
C VAL A 42 -9.01 -13.75 10.25
N LYS A 43 -9.37 -14.74 9.42
CA LYS A 43 -10.76 -15.18 9.25
C LYS A 43 -11.43 -15.61 10.56
N SER A 44 -10.66 -16.21 11.47
CA SER A 44 -11.20 -16.72 12.73
C SER A 44 -11.49 -15.64 13.76
N VAL A 45 -10.81 -14.46 13.68
CA VAL A 45 -10.87 -13.44 14.73
C VAL A 45 -11.31 -12.05 14.26
N ALA A 46 -11.12 -11.71 12.98
CA ALA A 46 -11.20 -10.31 12.51
C ALA A 46 -12.53 -9.63 12.82
N LYS A 47 -13.65 -10.35 12.73
CA LYS A 47 -14.99 -9.76 12.85
C LYS A 47 -15.20 -9.02 14.18
N ASP A 48 -14.76 -9.65 15.26
CA ASP A 48 -15.06 -9.19 16.63
C ASP A 48 -13.77 -8.75 17.37
N PHE A 49 -12.66 -8.58 16.63
CA PHE A 49 -11.37 -8.21 17.22
C PHE A 49 -11.40 -6.76 17.72
N PRO A 50 -11.05 -6.50 19.01
CA PRO A 50 -11.10 -5.16 19.58
C PRO A 50 -10.05 -4.23 18.95
N LEU A 51 -10.45 -3.05 18.48
CA LEU A 51 -9.49 -2.06 17.95
C LEU A 51 -8.46 -1.59 18.99
N GLY A 52 -8.84 -1.62 20.28
CA GLY A 52 -7.93 -1.25 21.37
C GLY A 52 -6.71 -2.16 21.55
N GLU A 53 -6.74 -3.39 21.02
CA GLU A 53 -5.61 -4.34 21.08
C GLU A 53 -4.65 -4.21 19.88
N ILE A 54 -5.06 -3.50 18.83
CA ILE A 54 -4.27 -3.31 17.61
C ILE A 54 -2.90 -2.67 17.90
N PRO A 55 -2.79 -1.60 18.73
CA PRO A 55 -1.51 -0.97 19.03
C PRO A 55 -0.44 -1.93 19.56
N GLU A 56 -0.81 -2.75 20.54
CA GLU A 56 0.11 -3.72 21.15
C GLU A 56 0.64 -4.72 20.11
N LEU A 57 -0.25 -5.27 19.28
CA LEU A 57 0.12 -6.25 18.27
C LEU A 57 0.91 -5.64 17.11
N LEU A 58 0.66 -4.38 16.74
CA LEU A 58 1.50 -3.67 15.76
C LEU A 58 2.93 -3.44 16.28
N MET A 59 3.12 -3.37 17.59
CA MET A 59 4.45 -3.27 18.19
C MET A 59 5.19 -4.61 18.25
N SER A 60 4.56 -5.72 17.88
CA SER A 60 5.20 -7.04 17.82
C SER A 60 6.47 -7.02 16.98
N LYS A 61 7.49 -7.74 17.42
CA LYS A 61 8.71 -8.00 16.65
C LYS A 61 8.46 -8.92 15.45
N TRP A 62 7.41 -9.77 15.53
CA TRP A 62 7.10 -10.73 14.50
C TRP A 62 6.38 -10.10 13.32
N HIS A 63 6.97 -10.21 12.14
CA HIS A 63 6.40 -9.69 10.88
C HIS A 63 4.98 -10.18 10.64
N GLU A 64 4.76 -11.49 10.75
CA GLU A 64 3.45 -12.08 10.47
C GLU A 64 2.37 -11.70 11.50
N VAL A 65 2.76 -11.32 12.73
CA VAL A 65 1.81 -10.76 13.70
C VAL A 65 1.35 -9.38 13.25
N ARG A 66 2.27 -8.51 12.82
CA ARG A 66 1.93 -7.19 12.26
C ARG A 66 1.09 -7.33 10.99
N LEU A 67 1.45 -8.26 10.10
CA LEU A 67 0.66 -8.58 8.90
C LEU A 67 -0.76 -9.02 9.28
N CYS A 68 -0.90 -9.91 10.26
CA CYS A 68 -2.20 -10.40 10.73
C CYS A 68 -3.07 -9.23 11.19
N VAL A 69 -2.53 -8.35 12.02
CA VAL A 69 -3.26 -7.19 12.56
C VAL A 69 -3.66 -6.21 11.46
N LEU A 70 -2.76 -5.90 10.52
CA LEU A 70 -3.10 -5.06 9.37
C LEU A 70 -4.21 -5.69 8.52
N LEU A 71 -4.22 -7.00 8.33
CA LEU A 71 -5.29 -7.70 7.62
C LEU A 71 -6.61 -7.72 8.40
N ILE A 72 -6.58 -7.74 9.74
CA ILE A 72 -7.76 -7.56 10.60
C ILE A 72 -8.34 -6.15 10.40
N MET A 73 -7.49 -5.11 10.43
CA MET A 73 -7.92 -3.74 10.15
C MET A 73 -8.55 -3.61 8.77
N VAL A 74 -7.95 -4.24 7.77
CA VAL A 74 -8.50 -4.30 6.40
C VAL A 74 -9.87 -4.97 6.37
N ASP A 75 -10.03 -6.14 6.97
CA ASP A 75 -11.31 -6.86 6.99
C ASP A 75 -12.42 -6.02 7.65
N GLN A 76 -12.13 -5.43 8.81
CA GLN A 76 -13.07 -4.57 9.52
C GLN A 76 -13.42 -3.32 8.71
N PHE A 77 -12.43 -2.67 8.11
CA PHE A 77 -12.66 -1.50 7.28
C PHE A 77 -13.52 -1.83 6.05
N GLU A 78 -13.17 -2.89 5.30
CA GLU A 78 -13.90 -3.28 4.09
C GLU A 78 -15.37 -3.66 4.39
N ARG A 79 -15.67 -4.29 5.54
CA ARG A 79 -17.05 -4.55 5.99
C ARG A 79 -17.86 -3.27 6.18
N LEU A 80 -17.23 -2.23 6.74
CA LEU A 80 -17.83 -0.92 6.97
C LEU A 80 -17.83 -0.01 5.71
N ALA A 81 -17.10 -0.37 4.66
CA ALA A 81 -17.02 0.37 3.40
C ALA A 81 -18.03 -0.08 2.34
N THR A 82 -18.99 -0.94 2.71
CA THR A 82 -20.05 -1.41 1.81
C THR A 82 -21.12 -0.34 1.60
N LYS A 83 -21.88 -0.44 0.49
CA LYS A 83 -22.96 0.52 0.17
C LYS A 83 -23.95 0.71 1.32
N ARG A 84 -24.22 -0.37 2.09
CA ARG A 84 -25.13 -0.35 3.24
C ARG A 84 -24.70 0.65 4.31
N PHE A 85 -23.39 0.78 4.54
CA PHE A 85 -22.81 1.56 5.64
C PHE A 85 -22.14 2.86 5.15
N LEU A 86 -22.34 3.23 3.88
CA LEU A 86 -21.65 4.37 3.29
C LEU A 86 -21.86 5.66 4.08
N ASN A 87 -23.10 5.97 4.42
CA ASN A 87 -23.52 7.17 5.15
C ASN A 87 -24.01 6.85 6.57
N ASP A 88 -23.70 5.68 7.10
CA ASP A 88 -23.99 5.32 8.47
C ASP A 88 -22.97 5.97 9.40
N GLU A 89 -23.43 6.80 10.33
CA GLU A 89 -22.59 7.61 11.21
C GLU A 89 -21.66 6.76 12.09
N ALA A 90 -22.18 5.68 12.67
CA ALA A 90 -21.39 4.79 13.50
C ALA A 90 -20.30 4.07 12.67
N ALA A 91 -20.61 3.72 11.42
CA ALA A 91 -19.63 3.12 10.51
C ALA A 91 -18.57 4.13 10.05
N ILE A 92 -18.94 5.40 9.82
CA ILE A 92 -17.98 6.48 9.51
C ILE A 92 -17.00 6.63 10.67
N LEU A 93 -17.49 6.81 11.89
CA LEU A 93 -16.62 6.98 13.07
C LEU A 93 -15.68 5.79 13.28
N LYS A 94 -16.18 4.57 13.07
CA LYS A 94 -15.34 3.37 13.21
C LYS A 94 -14.30 3.22 12.07
N ARG A 95 -14.63 3.59 10.84
CA ARG A 95 -13.66 3.68 9.74
C ARG A 95 -12.57 4.71 10.05
N ASP A 96 -12.96 5.88 10.58
CA ASP A 96 -12.03 6.93 10.95
C ASP A 96 -11.10 6.53 12.08
N GLU A 97 -11.59 5.76 13.06
CA GLU A 97 -10.76 5.18 14.11
C GLU A 97 -9.69 4.24 13.52
N ILE A 98 -10.08 3.35 12.58
CA ILE A 98 -9.15 2.45 11.89
C ILE A 98 -8.09 3.26 11.11
N VAL A 99 -8.49 4.30 10.38
CA VAL A 99 -7.55 5.15 9.63
C VAL A 99 -6.59 5.87 10.56
N LYS A 100 -7.07 6.42 11.68
CA LYS A 100 -6.23 7.09 12.69
C LYS A 100 -5.19 6.13 13.26
N LEU A 101 -5.59 4.92 13.64
CA LEU A 101 -4.68 3.88 14.11
C LEU A 101 -3.66 3.50 13.04
N TYR A 102 -4.10 3.30 11.79
CA TYR A 102 -3.21 2.97 10.69
C TYR A 102 -2.14 4.04 10.45
N LEU A 103 -2.52 5.32 10.48
CA LEU A 103 -1.61 6.44 10.31
C LEU A 103 -0.68 6.64 11.50
N GLN A 104 -1.19 6.48 12.72
CA GLN A 104 -0.41 6.59 13.95
C GLN A 104 0.70 5.55 14.02
N TYR A 105 0.42 4.33 13.56
CA TYR A 105 1.36 3.21 13.55
C TYR A 105 1.92 2.90 12.15
N ALA A 106 1.89 3.86 11.22
CA ALA A 106 2.32 3.67 9.85
C ALA A 106 3.75 3.11 9.73
N GLU A 107 4.65 3.51 10.62
CA GLU A 107 6.04 3.03 10.63
C GLU A 107 6.18 1.56 11.03
N ARG A 108 5.13 0.95 11.57
CA ARG A 108 5.09 -0.48 11.88
C ARG A 108 4.67 -1.36 10.69
N ALA A 109 4.16 -0.75 9.63
CA ALA A 109 4.03 -1.40 8.32
C ALA A 109 5.37 -1.28 7.55
N ASN A 110 6.43 -1.76 8.16
CA ASN A 110 7.82 -1.55 7.79
C ASN A 110 8.36 -2.55 6.75
N ASN A 111 7.51 -3.01 5.84
CA ASN A 111 7.91 -3.79 4.67
C ASN A 111 6.90 -3.61 3.54
N TRP A 112 7.31 -3.90 2.31
CA TRP A 112 6.48 -3.69 1.12
C TRP A 112 5.18 -4.49 1.14
N ASP A 113 5.18 -5.73 1.60
CA ASP A 113 3.98 -6.57 1.66
C ASP A 113 2.97 -6.07 2.70
N LEU A 114 3.44 -5.55 3.83
CA LEU A 114 2.59 -4.93 4.85
C LEU A 114 1.85 -3.71 4.30
N VAL A 115 2.56 -2.87 3.54
CA VAL A 115 1.98 -1.69 2.89
C VAL A 115 1.05 -2.10 1.75
N ASP A 116 1.49 -2.98 0.85
CA ASP A 116 0.76 -3.33 -0.37
C ASP A 116 -0.55 -4.08 -0.08
N LEU A 117 -0.61 -4.82 1.02
CA LEU A 117 -1.82 -5.53 1.45
C LEU A 117 -2.80 -4.65 2.24
N SER A 118 -2.37 -3.53 2.80
CA SER A 118 -3.19 -2.67 3.68
C SER A 118 -3.51 -1.30 3.09
N ALA A 119 -2.53 -0.55 2.57
CA ALA A 119 -2.74 0.83 2.12
C ALA A 119 -3.82 1.00 1.05
N PRO A 120 -3.91 0.18 -0.02
CA PRO A 120 -4.97 0.29 -1.01
C PRO A 120 -6.37 0.10 -0.43
N LYS A 121 -6.46 -0.70 0.63
CA LYS A 121 -7.73 -1.14 1.21
C LYS A 121 -8.20 -0.27 2.37
N ILE A 122 -7.29 0.38 3.07
CA ILE A 122 -7.59 1.34 4.14
C ILE A 122 -7.55 2.76 3.57
N LEU A 123 -6.37 3.30 3.26
CA LEU A 123 -6.23 4.67 2.77
C LEU A 123 -6.88 4.87 1.40
N GLY A 124 -6.69 3.93 0.47
CA GLY A 124 -7.28 4.02 -0.86
C GLY A 124 -8.82 4.03 -0.84
N HIS A 125 -9.45 3.26 0.05
CA HIS A 125 -10.89 3.34 0.27
C HIS A 125 -11.30 4.63 0.99
N TRP A 126 -10.56 5.03 2.03
CA TRP A 126 -10.83 6.25 2.80
C TRP A 126 -10.84 7.49 1.92
N ILE A 127 -9.96 7.62 0.94
CA ILE A 127 -9.97 8.70 -0.05
C ILE A 127 -11.36 8.87 -0.69
N LEU A 128 -12.02 7.77 -0.99
CA LEU A 128 -13.28 7.70 -1.74
C LEU A 128 -14.55 7.75 -0.87
N LEU A 129 -14.39 7.73 0.45
CA LEU A 129 -15.51 7.57 1.39
C LEU A 129 -15.72 8.83 2.24
N PRO A 130 -16.96 9.06 2.76
CA PRO A 130 -17.20 10.05 3.80
C PRO A 130 -16.35 9.79 5.04
N THR A 131 -15.85 10.86 5.67
CA THR A 131 -14.98 10.83 6.85
C THR A 131 -15.15 12.10 7.68
N HIS A 132 -14.89 12.04 8.98
CA HIS A 132 -14.76 13.18 9.88
C HIS A 132 -13.30 13.49 10.24
N ILE A 133 -12.35 12.85 9.58
CA ILE A 133 -10.92 13.17 9.75
C ILE A 133 -10.67 14.51 9.05
N GLY A 134 -10.15 15.48 9.80
CA GLY A 134 -9.99 16.86 9.33
C GLY A 134 -11.33 17.53 9.07
N ASP A 135 -11.46 18.14 7.90
CA ASP A 135 -12.70 18.74 7.41
C ASP A 135 -13.51 17.81 6.47
N GLY A 136 -13.03 16.57 6.29
CA GLY A 136 -13.63 15.55 5.43
C GLY A 136 -13.48 15.82 3.92
N THR A 137 -12.88 16.93 3.52
CA THR A 137 -12.75 17.32 2.11
C THR A 137 -11.66 16.55 1.38
N GLU A 138 -11.74 16.55 0.05
CA GLU A 138 -10.66 16.02 -0.80
C GLU A 138 -9.35 16.80 -0.58
N GLY A 139 -9.43 18.10 -0.34
CA GLY A 139 -8.26 18.94 -0.04
C GLY A 139 -7.49 18.45 1.17
N TYR A 140 -8.20 18.17 2.27
CA TYR A 140 -7.58 17.60 3.47
C TYR A 140 -6.96 16.21 3.23
N LYS A 141 -7.66 15.36 2.48
CA LYS A 141 -7.14 14.03 2.14
C LYS A 141 -5.87 14.12 1.29
N ARG A 142 -5.80 15.07 0.35
CA ARG A 142 -4.58 15.36 -0.43
C ARG A 142 -3.46 15.84 0.46
N GLN A 143 -3.72 16.79 1.36
CA GLN A 143 -2.71 17.26 2.31
C GLN A 143 -2.13 16.12 3.14
N LEU A 144 -2.96 15.25 3.70
CA LEU A 144 -2.52 14.09 4.49
C LEU A 144 -1.65 13.13 3.67
N LEU A 145 -2.02 12.85 2.43
CA LEU A 145 -1.20 12.02 1.56
C LEU A 145 0.09 12.72 1.13
N ASP A 146 0.08 14.03 0.94
CA ASP A 146 1.30 14.82 0.67
C ASP A 146 2.27 14.75 1.87
N GLU A 147 1.77 14.80 3.10
CA GLU A 147 2.58 14.60 4.32
C GLU A 147 3.22 13.20 4.36
N LEU A 148 2.49 12.16 3.94
CA LEU A 148 3.05 10.82 3.79
C LEU A 148 4.12 10.78 2.69
N ALA A 149 3.85 11.40 1.54
CA ALA A 149 4.74 11.39 0.38
C ALA A 149 6.08 12.10 0.66
N HIS A 150 6.06 13.17 1.46
CA HIS A 150 7.26 13.94 1.82
C HIS A 150 7.89 13.49 3.15
N SER A 151 7.42 12.40 3.75
CA SER A 151 8.00 11.82 4.95
C SER A 151 9.43 11.30 4.67
N ASN A 152 10.29 11.30 5.70
CA ASN A 152 11.61 10.65 5.63
C ASN A 152 11.53 9.11 5.78
N ASN A 153 10.34 8.55 5.95
CA ASN A 153 10.12 7.10 6.09
C ASN A 153 9.67 6.49 4.77
N LEU A 154 10.43 5.53 4.25
CA LEU A 154 10.17 4.83 2.99
C LEU A 154 8.75 4.24 2.91
N TRP A 155 8.26 3.67 4.01
CA TRP A 155 6.98 2.98 4.03
C TRP A 155 5.79 3.95 4.03
N ARG A 156 5.93 5.10 4.70
CA ARG A 156 4.95 6.20 4.60
C ARG A 156 4.89 6.75 3.18
N GLN A 157 6.04 6.97 2.54
CA GLN A 157 6.09 7.35 1.13
C GLN A 157 5.42 6.29 0.23
N ARG A 158 5.71 5.01 0.47
CA ARG A 158 5.08 3.92 -0.29
C ARG A 158 3.56 3.88 -0.10
N MET A 159 3.04 4.14 1.11
CA MET A 159 1.59 4.24 1.37
C MET A 159 0.92 5.28 0.49
N SER A 160 1.51 6.48 0.32
CA SER A 160 0.96 7.56 -0.51
C SER A 160 0.83 7.15 -1.99
N MET A 161 1.77 6.33 -2.48
CA MET A 161 1.73 5.85 -3.87
C MET A 161 0.78 4.67 -4.04
N VAL A 162 0.92 3.62 -3.22
CA VAL A 162 0.22 2.36 -3.41
C VAL A 162 -1.28 2.46 -3.11
N CYS A 163 -1.71 3.37 -2.22
CA CYS A 163 -3.12 3.60 -1.95
C CYS A 163 -3.90 4.07 -3.20
N THR A 164 -3.24 4.72 -4.16
CA THR A 164 -3.84 5.21 -5.42
C THR A 164 -4.34 4.09 -6.35
N TRP A 165 -3.95 2.84 -6.08
CA TRP A 165 -4.53 1.69 -6.77
C TRP A 165 -6.06 1.67 -6.68
N LYS A 166 -6.61 2.08 -5.53
CA LYS A 166 -8.05 2.06 -5.30
C LYS A 166 -8.79 3.17 -6.05
N THR A 167 -8.21 4.37 -6.14
CA THR A 167 -8.80 5.47 -6.92
C THR A 167 -8.79 5.12 -8.41
N SER A 168 -7.70 4.57 -8.92
CA SER A 168 -7.62 4.05 -10.30
C SER A 168 -8.64 2.94 -10.55
N GLN A 169 -8.88 2.03 -9.59
CA GLN A 169 -9.93 1.01 -9.70
C GLN A 169 -11.33 1.62 -9.83
N ARG A 170 -11.54 2.85 -9.33
CA ARG A 170 -12.80 3.60 -9.41
C ARG A 170 -12.87 4.57 -10.59
N GLY A 171 -11.87 4.55 -11.47
CA GLY A 171 -11.82 5.36 -12.67
C GLY A 171 -11.22 6.75 -12.51
N ASP A 172 -10.66 7.06 -11.33
CA ASP A 172 -9.99 8.35 -11.07
C ASP A 172 -8.46 8.19 -11.16
N PRO A 173 -7.82 8.74 -12.22
CA PRO A 173 -6.37 8.70 -12.40
C PRO A 173 -5.63 9.79 -11.63
N SER A 174 -6.32 10.85 -11.17
CA SER A 174 -5.71 12.09 -10.68
C SER A 174 -4.75 11.88 -9.51
N TRP A 175 -5.11 10.98 -8.58
CA TRP A 175 -4.29 10.61 -7.45
C TRP A 175 -3.03 9.85 -7.89
N CYS A 176 -3.17 8.87 -8.79
CA CYS A 176 -2.03 8.11 -9.29
C CYS A 176 -1.03 9.00 -10.01
N LEU A 177 -1.48 9.85 -10.91
CA LEU A 177 -0.62 10.75 -11.69
C LEU A 177 0.13 11.72 -10.76
N ARG A 178 -0.57 12.37 -9.82
CA ARG A 178 0.07 13.26 -8.83
C ARG A 178 1.19 12.58 -8.04
N TYR A 179 0.91 11.42 -7.44
CA TYR A 179 1.92 10.76 -6.60
C TYR A 179 3.00 10.06 -7.42
N ALA A 180 2.74 9.71 -8.68
CA ALA A 180 3.78 9.26 -9.61
C ALA A 180 4.77 10.39 -9.93
N GLU A 181 4.30 11.63 -10.14
CA GLU A 181 5.17 12.80 -10.33
C GLU A 181 6.01 13.11 -9.08
N ILE A 182 5.40 13.12 -7.88
CA ILE A 182 6.11 13.38 -6.62
C ILE A 182 7.25 12.37 -6.39
N HIS A 183 7.01 11.10 -6.73
CA HIS A 183 7.96 10.01 -6.51
C HIS A 183 8.80 9.64 -7.74
N LEU A 184 8.73 10.42 -8.83
CA LEU A 184 9.35 10.10 -10.11
C LEU A 184 10.86 9.83 -10.00
N HIS A 185 11.55 10.66 -9.22
CA HIS A 185 13.00 10.61 -9.01
C HIS A 185 13.40 9.92 -7.70
N HIS A 186 12.49 9.14 -7.11
CA HIS A 186 12.79 8.51 -5.84
C HIS A 186 13.97 7.54 -5.95
N PRO A 187 15.01 7.63 -5.07
CA PRO A 187 16.24 6.85 -5.23
C PRO A 187 16.06 5.35 -4.92
N HIS A 188 15.08 4.99 -4.10
CA HIS A 188 14.92 3.62 -3.62
C HIS A 188 14.17 2.74 -4.63
N ASP A 189 14.74 1.58 -4.97
CA ASP A 189 14.22 0.63 -5.97
C ASP A 189 12.77 0.17 -5.67
N LEU A 190 12.41 -0.05 -4.40
CA LEU A 190 11.05 -0.42 -4.02
C LEU A 190 10.02 0.68 -4.33
N MET A 191 10.40 1.97 -4.25
CA MET A 191 9.52 3.05 -4.66
C MET A 191 9.42 3.16 -6.17
N GLN A 192 10.53 3.02 -6.89
CA GLN A 192 10.54 2.98 -8.35
C GLN A 192 9.60 1.89 -8.89
N LYS A 193 9.65 0.70 -8.28
CA LYS A 193 8.72 -0.40 -8.58
C LYS A 193 7.26 -0.04 -8.27
N ALA A 194 7.00 0.63 -7.14
CA ALA A 194 5.65 1.04 -6.76
C ALA A 194 5.07 2.06 -7.75
N VAL A 195 5.85 3.08 -8.13
CA VAL A 195 5.44 4.08 -9.12
C VAL A 195 5.09 3.41 -10.45
N GLY A 196 5.99 2.60 -10.98
CA GLY A 196 5.74 1.87 -12.24
C GLY A 196 4.54 0.94 -12.16
N TRP A 197 4.39 0.22 -11.04
CA TRP A 197 3.22 -0.64 -10.81
C TRP A 197 1.91 0.15 -10.78
N MET A 198 1.84 1.27 -10.06
CA MET A 198 0.61 2.07 -9.98
C MET A 198 0.27 2.72 -11.33
N LEU A 199 1.25 3.24 -12.06
CA LEU A 199 1.07 3.75 -13.42
C LEU A 199 0.51 2.65 -14.35
N ARG A 200 1.06 1.44 -14.30
CA ARG A 200 0.54 0.29 -15.06
C ARG A 200 -0.91 -0.05 -14.70
N GLU A 201 -1.24 -0.06 -13.42
CA GLU A 201 -2.61 -0.35 -12.96
C GLU A 201 -3.58 0.76 -13.36
N MET A 202 -3.15 2.02 -13.33
CA MET A 202 -3.91 3.16 -13.83
C MET A 202 -4.15 3.03 -15.35
N GLY A 203 -3.10 2.76 -16.12
CA GLY A 203 -3.21 2.53 -17.56
C GLY A 203 -4.20 1.42 -17.92
N LYS A 204 -4.14 0.30 -17.20
CA LYS A 204 -5.02 -0.85 -17.41
C LYS A 204 -6.47 -0.59 -17.01
N ARG A 205 -6.72 0.18 -15.94
CA ARG A 205 -8.05 0.32 -15.33
C ARG A 205 -8.80 1.55 -15.78
N VAL A 206 -8.07 2.62 -16.07
CA VAL A 206 -8.64 3.91 -16.47
C VAL A 206 -8.42 4.16 -17.95
N SER A 207 -7.18 4.35 -18.37
CA SER A 207 -6.86 4.62 -19.78
C SER A 207 -5.39 4.34 -20.09
N MET A 208 -5.14 3.47 -21.04
CA MET A 208 -3.80 3.22 -21.58
C MET A 208 -3.23 4.48 -22.27
N GLU A 209 -4.08 5.32 -22.85
CA GLU A 209 -3.64 6.57 -23.47
C GLU A 209 -3.15 7.58 -22.45
N LEU A 210 -3.80 7.70 -21.28
CA LEU A 210 -3.29 8.52 -20.19
C LEU A 210 -1.91 8.03 -19.71
N LEU A 211 -1.69 6.72 -19.67
CA LEU A 211 -0.35 6.19 -19.37
C LEU A 211 0.66 6.61 -20.44
N ARG A 212 0.31 6.51 -21.73
CA ARG A 212 1.19 6.96 -22.83
C ARG A 212 1.49 8.45 -22.75
N ASP A 213 0.49 9.27 -22.42
CA ASP A 213 0.69 10.72 -22.24
C ASP A 213 1.66 11.03 -21.12
N PHE A 214 1.52 10.35 -19.98
CA PHE A 214 2.47 10.46 -18.87
C PHE A 214 3.88 10.03 -19.31
N LEU A 215 4.02 8.93 -20.03
CA LEU A 215 5.31 8.45 -20.53
C LEU A 215 5.94 9.40 -21.56
N ARG A 216 5.13 10.03 -22.45
CA ARG A 216 5.65 11.05 -23.40
C ARG A 216 6.31 12.23 -22.68
N GLN A 217 5.78 12.60 -21.53
CA GLN A 217 6.29 13.71 -20.74
C GLN A 217 7.51 13.33 -19.89
N HIS A 218 7.50 12.14 -19.31
CA HIS A 218 8.41 11.78 -18.22
C HIS A 218 9.35 10.59 -18.49
N ALA A 219 9.18 9.82 -19.58
CA ALA A 219 9.97 8.59 -19.79
C ALA A 219 11.49 8.82 -19.83
N HIS A 220 11.93 10.00 -20.28
CA HIS A 220 13.34 10.37 -20.37
C HIS A 220 14.00 10.60 -19.00
N GLU A 221 13.23 10.92 -17.98
CA GLU A 221 13.70 11.19 -16.61
C GLU A 221 13.36 10.05 -15.62
N MET A 222 12.54 9.09 -16.06
CA MET A 222 12.19 7.92 -15.23
C MET A 222 13.38 6.98 -15.08
N SER A 223 13.50 6.36 -13.89
CA SER A 223 14.40 5.23 -13.75
C SER A 223 13.99 4.07 -14.67
N ARG A 224 14.97 3.30 -15.14
CA ARG A 224 14.72 2.11 -15.98
C ARG A 224 13.80 1.09 -15.27
N THR A 225 13.88 1.00 -13.95
CA THR A 225 13.00 0.16 -13.13
C THR A 225 11.56 0.64 -13.22
N THR A 226 11.32 1.93 -12.98
CA THR A 226 9.97 2.51 -13.05
C THR A 226 9.35 2.33 -14.43
N LEU A 227 10.10 2.64 -15.47
CA LEU A 227 9.63 2.51 -16.85
C LEU A 227 9.25 1.06 -17.19
N ARG A 228 10.12 0.08 -16.87
CA ARG A 228 9.83 -1.35 -17.13
C ARG A 228 8.54 -1.83 -16.44
N TYR A 229 8.31 -1.40 -15.21
CA TYR A 229 7.09 -1.75 -14.48
C TYR A 229 5.85 -1.09 -15.08
N ALA A 230 5.95 0.17 -15.51
CA ALA A 230 4.84 0.92 -16.10
C ALA A 230 4.35 0.30 -17.43
N ILE A 231 5.29 -0.11 -18.28
CA ILE A 231 5.00 -0.62 -19.64
C ILE A 231 4.76 -2.13 -19.72
N GLU A 232 4.84 -2.86 -18.61
CA GLU A 232 4.80 -4.35 -18.56
C GLU A 232 3.61 -4.96 -19.32
N LYS A 233 2.47 -4.27 -19.41
CA LYS A 233 1.25 -4.75 -20.07
C LYS A 233 1.07 -4.22 -21.51
N MET A 234 2.03 -3.48 -22.03
CA MET A 234 2.07 -3.07 -23.43
C MET A 234 2.58 -4.20 -24.33
N SER A 235 2.37 -4.10 -25.64
CA SER A 235 2.92 -5.05 -26.61
C SER A 235 4.45 -5.06 -26.55
N GLU A 236 5.07 -6.13 -27.08
CA GLU A 236 6.52 -6.26 -27.08
C GLU A 236 7.19 -5.13 -27.87
N ASP A 237 6.62 -4.81 -29.05
CA ASP A 237 7.13 -3.74 -29.90
C ASP A 237 7.07 -2.37 -29.20
N GLU A 238 5.91 -2.05 -28.58
CA GLU A 238 5.73 -0.81 -27.85
C GLU A 238 6.68 -0.71 -26.63
N ARG A 239 6.89 -1.82 -25.91
CA ARG A 239 7.87 -1.87 -24.82
C ARG A 239 9.29 -1.60 -25.32
N HIS A 240 9.66 -2.15 -26.47
CA HIS A 240 10.95 -1.90 -27.07
C HIS A 240 11.14 -0.43 -27.49
N GLU A 241 10.10 0.20 -28.03
CA GLU A 241 10.12 1.63 -28.36
C GLU A 241 10.36 2.50 -27.12
N TRP A 242 9.59 2.28 -26.05
CA TRP A 242 9.76 3.03 -24.81
C TRP A 242 11.13 2.82 -24.17
N MET A 243 11.67 1.61 -24.24
CA MET A 243 12.98 1.29 -23.66
C MET A 243 14.17 1.81 -24.47
N ARG A 244 13.99 2.22 -25.75
CA ARG A 244 15.01 2.83 -26.61
C ARG A 244 15.09 4.34 -26.48
N ARG A 245 14.08 5.00 -25.92
CA ARG A 245 14.09 6.45 -25.70
C ARG A 245 15.18 6.78 -24.68
N GLU A 246 16.21 7.51 -25.14
CA GLU A 246 17.28 8.08 -24.33
C GLU A 246 16.84 9.39 -23.68
#